data_7f5db333b0c9e02601c74863233df535
#
_entry.id   7f5db333b0c9e02601c74863233df535
#
_cell.length_a   1.000
_cell.length_b   1.000
_cell.length_c   1.000
_cell.angle_alpha   90.00
_cell.angle_beta   90.00
_cell.angle_gamma   90.00
#
_symmetry.space_group_name_H-M   'P 1'
#
loop_
_entity.id
_entity.type
_entity.pdbx_description
1 polymer ?
#
loop_
_entity_poly.entity_id
_entity_poly.type
_entity_poly.pdbx_seq_one_letter_code
_entity_poly.pdbx_strand_id
1 'polypeptide(L)'
;DYIAAKYDTEGAGYVIGKGKKTAKVTFISSNPKYNLAQTIDEDLRKYVHGDLKEVKKPRQGSKDFQKKYDEFWNYRTKAKENREKFLKDMLEIKKRGVHVSSLSDILEAATEFGSSPLGGGHGASYWKVAGNRETEFFAEISDILNTDPEQYELIKKILPNAVEKYHEMVDDAIKIIKQKKGK
;
A
#
# COMPACT_ATOMS: atom_id res chain seq x y z
N ASP A 1 4.24 -13.11 7.12
CA ASP A 1 4.97 -11.95 7.69
C ASP A 1 5.54 -12.24 9.08
N TYR A 2 4.77 -12.76 10.02
CA TYR A 2 5.25 -13.11 11.37
C TYR A 2 6.40 -14.15 11.36
N ILE A 3 6.30 -15.19 10.53
CA ILE A 3 7.34 -16.20 10.42
C ILE A 3 8.63 -15.60 9.87
N ALA A 4 8.52 -14.73 8.89
CA ALA A 4 9.66 -14.02 8.31
C ALA A 4 10.25 -13.01 9.29
N ALA A 5 9.44 -12.26 10.01
CA ALA A 5 9.85 -11.27 11.00
C ALA A 5 10.76 -11.83 12.08
N LYS A 6 10.60 -13.11 12.45
CA LYS A 6 11.47 -13.79 13.41
C LYS A 6 12.94 -13.86 12.96
N TYR A 7 13.19 -13.78 11.67
CA TYR A 7 14.51 -13.94 11.06
C TYR A 7 15.02 -12.69 10.35
N ASP A 8 14.16 -11.71 10.16
CA ASP A 8 14.52 -10.42 9.59
C ASP A 8 14.97 -9.48 10.70
N THR A 9 16.03 -8.73 10.48
CA THR A 9 16.59 -7.77 11.44
C THR A 9 16.36 -6.31 11.04
N GLU A 10 15.86 -6.09 9.82
CA GLU A 10 15.60 -4.77 9.28
C GLU A 10 14.09 -4.51 9.12
N GLY A 11 13.70 -3.24 9.27
CA GLY A 11 12.32 -2.80 9.11
C GLY A 11 11.60 -2.48 10.42
N ALA A 12 10.31 -2.13 10.30
CA ALA A 12 9.44 -1.89 11.43
C ALA A 12 9.06 -3.21 12.12
N GLY A 13 8.69 -3.14 13.38
CA GLY A 13 8.32 -4.32 14.14
C GLY A 13 7.90 -3.95 15.56
N TYR A 14 7.81 -4.96 16.42
CA TYR A 14 7.45 -4.79 17.81
C TYR A 14 8.39 -5.55 18.75
N VAL A 15 8.35 -5.19 20.03
CA VAL A 15 9.13 -5.86 21.07
C VAL A 15 8.26 -6.91 21.76
N ILE A 16 8.72 -8.15 21.77
CA ILE A 16 8.11 -9.24 22.51
C ILE A 16 8.90 -9.59 23.77
N GLY A 17 8.20 -9.97 24.85
CA GLY A 17 8.79 -10.32 26.12
C GLY A 17 8.70 -9.20 27.16
N LYS A 18 9.28 -9.44 28.34
CA LYS A 18 9.26 -8.49 29.47
C LYS A 18 10.65 -8.34 30.09
N GLY A 19 10.98 -7.12 30.49
CA GLY A 19 12.25 -6.79 31.17
C GLY A 19 13.47 -7.14 30.32
N LYS A 20 14.44 -7.86 30.91
CA LYS A 20 15.69 -8.23 30.22
C LYS A 20 15.54 -9.33 29.15
N LYS A 21 14.35 -9.95 29.04
CA LYS A 21 14.05 -10.99 28.03
C LYS A 21 13.17 -10.41 26.91
N THR A 22 13.60 -9.32 26.33
CA THR A 22 12.90 -8.71 25.19
C THR A 22 13.62 -9.04 23.90
N ALA A 23 12.85 -9.28 22.84
CA ALA A 23 13.37 -9.43 21.49
C ALA A 23 12.60 -8.52 20.55
N LYS A 24 13.31 -7.79 19.69
CA LYS A 24 12.66 -7.05 18.59
C LYS A 24 12.28 -8.05 17.50
N VAL A 25 11.04 -8.03 17.10
CA VAL A 25 10.53 -8.77 15.95
C VAL A 25 10.27 -7.75 14.84
N THR A 26 10.87 -7.95 13.69
CA THR A 26 10.66 -7.11 12.51
C THR A 26 9.87 -7.87 11.47
N PHE A 27 9.10 -7.15 10.65
CA PHE A 27 8.31 -7.71 9.56
C PHE A 27 9.07 -7.60 8.24
N ILE A 28 9.08 -8.64 7.45
CA ILE A 28 9.73 -8.63 6.13
C ILE A 28 9.09 -7.59 5.22
N SER A 29 7.77 -7.40 5.32
CA SER A 29 7.01 -6.42 4.56
C SER A 29 7.49 -4.97 4.77
N SER A 30 7.99 -4.66 5.97
CA SER A 30 8.52 -3.33 6.30
C SER A 30 10.03 -3.19 6.11
N ASN A 31 10.70 -4.19 5.53
CA ASN A 31 12.12 -4.10 5.22
C ASN A 31 12.34 -3.08 4.08
N PRO A 32 13.18 -2.04 4.30
CA PRO A 32 13.41 -0.95 3.33
C PRO A 32 13.87 -1.42 1.95
N LYS A 33 14.50 -2.58 1.84
CA LYS A 33 14.98 -3.10 0.55
C LYS A 33 13.86 -3.32 -0.46
N TYR A 34 12.63 -3.61 0.00
CA TYR A 34 11.48 -3.83 -0.88
C TYR A 34 10.78 -2.54 -1.28
N ASN A 35 10.92 -1.49 -0.47
CA ASN A 35 10.28 -0.18 -0.69
C ASN A 35 8.77 -0.28 -0.96
N LEU A 36 8.10 -1.20 -0.26
CA LEU A 36 6.73 -1.62 -0.55
C LEU A 36 5.72 -0.47 -0.51
N ALA A 37 5.78 0.39 0.51
CA ALA A 37 4.85 1.52 0.65
C ALA A 37 4.90 2.48 -0.54
N GLN A 38 6.11 2.81 -1.01
CA GLN A 38 6.28 3.65 -2.20
C GLN A 38 5.79 2.94 -3.46
N THR A 39 6.04 1.63 -3.59
CA THR A 39 5.57 0.84 -4.73
C THR A 39 4.04 0.83 -4.81
N ILE A 40 3.34 0.69 -3.68
CA ILE A 40 1.88 0.78 -3.60
C ILE A 40 1.40 2.16 -4.09
N ASP A 41 2.03 3.25 -3.63
CA ASP A 41 1.67 4.61 -4.06
C ASP A 41 1.88 4.83 -5.56
N GLU A 42 3.00 4.37 -6.09
CA GLU A 42 3.34 4.51 -7.51
C GLU A 42 2.37 3.73 -8.40
N ASP A 43 2.07 2.48 -8.05
CA ASP A 43 1.11 1.65 -8.77
C ASP A 43 -0.28 2.29 -8.76
N LEU A 44 -0.77 2.67 -7.57
CA LEU A 44 -2.08 3.28 -7.43
C LEU A 44 -2.18 4.59 -8.21
N ARG A 45 -1.16 5.43 -8.09
CA ARG A 45 -1.10 6.68 -8.84
C ARG A 45 -1.13 6.43 -10.34
N LYS A 46 -0.36 5.47 -10.83
CA LYS A 46 -0.33 5.10 -12.24
C LYS A 46 -1.68 4.55 -12.72
N TYR A 47 -2.30 3.68 -11.91
CA TYR A 47 -3.60 3.10 -12.26
C TYR A 47 -4.71 4.15 -12.29
N VAL A 48 -4.75 5.04 -11.30
CA VAL A 48 -5.81 6.07 -11.16
C VAL A 48 -5.60 7.24 -12.13
N HIS A 49 -4.38 7.72 -12.28
CA HIS A 49 -4.09 8.96 -12.99
C HIS A 49 -3.39 8.76 -14.34
N GLY A 50 -2.90 7.55 -14.64
CA GLY A 50 -2.14 7.28 -15.85
C GLY A 50 -0.91 8.18 -15.97
N ASP A 51 -0.77 8.87 -17.11
CA ASP A 51 0.35 9.77 -17.40
C ASP A 51 0.17 11.20 -16.87
N LEU A 52 -0.87 11.47 -16.06
CA LEU A 52 -1.07 12.78 -15.47
C LEU A 52 0.10 13.14 -14.55
N LYS A 53 0.91 14.10 -14.96
CA LYS A 53 2.07 14.55 -14.19
C LYS A 53 1.64 15.43 -13.03
N GLU A 54 2.21 15.16 -11.85
CA GLU A 54 2.00 15.98 -10.68
C GLU A 54 2.51 17.41 -10.90
N VAL A 55 1.69 18.39 -10.56
CA VAL A 55 2.04 19.80 -10.58
C VAL A 55 2.05 20.33 -9.16
N LYS A 56 3.21 20.81 -8.69
CA LYS A 56 3.34 21.41 -7.36
C LYS A 56 2.76 22.82 -7.32
N LYS A 57 2.12 23.16 -6.19
CA LYS A 57 1.62 24.52 -5.97
C LYS A 57 2.78 25.51 -6.03
N PRO A 58 2.72 26.55 -6.90
CA PRO A 58 3.79 27.53 -7.02
C PRO A 58 3.87 28.39 -5.76
N ARG A 59 5.09 28.87 -5.46
CA ARG A 59 5.29 29.87 -4.38
C ARG A 59 4.77 31.22 -4.85
N GLN A 60 4.08 31.92 -3.95
CA GLN A 60 3.62 33.28 -4.22
C GLN A 60 4.83 34.17 -4.54
N GLY A 61 4.69 35.06 -5.55
CA GLY A 61 5.79 35.92 -6.02
C GLY A 61 6.82 35.26 -6.95
N SER A 62 6.65 33.96 -7.29
CA SER A 62 7.50 33.31 -8.28
C SER A 62 7.23 33.87 -9.70
N LYS A 63 8.27 33.83 -10.55
CA LYS A 63 8.08 34.15 -11.98
C LYS A 63 6.98 33.29 -12.58
N ASP A 64 6.11 33.90 -13.37
CA ASP A 64 4.95 33.25 -14.02
C ASP A 64 3.98 32.60 -13.02
N PHE A 65 3.86 33.20 -11.80
CA PHE A 65 3.01 32.66 -10.74
C PHE A 65 1.61 32.33 -11.20
N GLN A 66 0.93 33.26 -11.89
CA GLN A 66 -0.46 33.06 -12.32
C GLN A 66 -0.59 31.85 -13.24
N LYS A 67 0.27 31.74 -14.27
CA LYS A 67 0.26 30.61 -15.20
C LYS A 67 0.48 29.27 -14.47
N LYS A 68 1.47 29.19 -13.58
CA LYS A 68 1.77 27.98 -12.80
C LYS A 68 0.66 27.64 -11.81
N TYR A 69 -0.03 28.65 -11.29
CA TYR A 69 -1.16 28.47 -10.40
C TYR A 69 -2.38 27.90 -11.14
N ASP A 70 -2.63 28.36 -12.36
CA ASP A 70 -3.68 27.81 -13.22
C ASP A 70 -3.36 26.35 -13.64
N GLU A 71 -2.11 26.06 -14.00
CA GLU A 71 -1.63 24.70 -14.29
C GLU A 71 -1.83 23.76 -13.06
N PHE A 72 -1.51 24.24 -11.85
CA PHE A 72 -1.72 23.50 -10.62
C PHE A 72 -3.21 23.20 -10.37
N TRP A 73 -4.10 24.16 -10.57
CA TRP A 73 -5.54 23.95 -10.38
C TRP A 73 -6.14 23.03 -11.44
N ASN A 74 -5.69 23.14 -12.68
CA ASN A 74 -6.07 22.21 -13.74
C ASN A 74 -5.65 20.77 -13.43
N TYR A 75 -4.41 20.58 -12.93
CA TYR A 75 -3.96 19.29 -12.44
C TYR A 75 -4.84 18.79 -11.29
N ARG A 76 -5.09 19.62 -10.27
CA ARG A 76 -5.91 19.25 -9.10
C ARG A 76 -7.32 18.81 -9.49
N THR A 77 -7.95 19.54 -10.41
CA THR A 77 -9.29 19.21 -10.92
C THR A 77 -9.26 17.84 -11.60
N LYS A 78 -8.32 17.63 -12.51
CA LYS A 78 -8.19 16.37 -13.25
C LYS A 78 -7.86 15.18 -12.35
N ALA A 79 -6.98 15.37 -11.36
CA ALA A 79 -6.67 14.34 -10.38
C ALA A 79 -7.88 13.98 -9.50
N LYS A 80 -8.72 14.96 -9.14
CA LYS A 80 -9.98 14.72 -8.43
C LYS A 80 -10.96 13.90 -9.28
N GLU A 81 -11.18 14.31 -10.54
CA GLU A 81 -12.06 13.60 -11.48
C GLU A 81 -11.62 12.14 -11.68
N ASN A 82 -10.32 11.89 -11.84
CA ASN A 82 -9.77 10.55 -11.99
C ASN A 82 -10.03 9.68 -10.76
N ARG A 83 -9.86 10.23 -9.54
CA ARG A 83 -10.16 9.52 -8.29
C ARG A 83 -11.64 9.21 -8.16
N GLU A 84 -12.51 10.17 -8.44
CA GLU A 84 -13.96 9.98 -8.38
C GLU A 84 -14.42 8.88 -9.35
N LYS A 85 -13.85 8.87 -10.57
CA LYS A 85 -14.11 7.82 -11.55
C LYS A 85 -13.65 6.45 -11.03
N PHE A 86 -12.41 6.36 -10.54
CA PHE A 86 -11.87 5.12 -9.98
C PHE A 86 -12.76 4.57 -8.86
N LEU A 87 -13.14 5.40 -7.89
CA LEU A 87 -14.01 4.97 -6.79
C LEU A 87 -15.38 4.54 -7.26
N LYS A 88 -15.94 5.22 -8.26
CA LYS A 88 -17.19 4.81 -8.90
C LYS A 88 -17.07 3.44 -9.56
N ASP A 89 -15.99 3.20 -10.30
CA ASP A 89 -15.73 1.92 -10.95
C ASP A 89 -15.58 0.79 -9.91
N MET A 90 -14.91 1.03 -8.78
CA MET A 90 -14.79 0.06 -7.68
C MET A 90 -16.13 -0.22 -6.99
N LEU A 91 -16.97 0.78 -6.80
CA LEU A 91 -18.32 0.60 -6.27
C LEU A 91 -19.21 -0.22 -7.20
N GLU A 92 -19.08 -0.04 -8.52
CA GLU A 92 -19.80 -0.86 -9.49
C GLU A 92 -19.33 -2.33 -9.47
N ILE A 93 -18.02 -2.57 -9.30
CA ILE A 93 -17.47 -3.92 -9.11
C ILE A 93 -18.05 -4.56 -7.84
N LYS A 94 -18.06 -3.83 -6.71
CA LYS A 94 -18.67 -4.29 -5.45
C LYS A 94 -20.16 -4.65 -5.62
N LYS A 95 -20.93 -3.86 -6.35
CA LYS A 95 -22.35 -4.13 -6.61
C LYS A 95 -22.59 -5.42 -7.40
N ARG A 96 -21.62 -5.87 -8.19
CA ARG A 96 -21.67 -7.15 -8.91
C ARG A 96 -21.35 -8.35 -8.00
N GLY A 97 -21.05 -8.12 -6.72
CA GLY A 97 -20.77 -9.16 -5.76
C GLY A 97 -19.29 -9.47 -5.54
N VAL A 98 -18.39 -8.75 -6.21
CA VAL A 98 -16.93 -8.89 -5.95
C VAL A 98 -16.61 -8.30 -4.59
N HIS A 99 -15.91 -9.05 -3.78
CA HIS A 99 -15.40 -8.55 -2.51
C HIS A 99 -14.30 -7.52 -2.75
N VAL A 100 -14.32 -6.45 -1.97
CA VAL A 100 -13.35 -5.34 -2.08
C VAL A 100 -12.84 -4.90 -0.70
N SER A 101 -12.98 -5.76 0.31
CA SER A 101 -12.57 -5.46 1.70
C SER A 101 -11.07 -5.19 1.80
N SER A 102 -10.26 -6.11 1.31
CA SER A 102 -8.79 -6.00 1.33
C SER A 102 -8.31 -4.81 0.50
N LEU A 103 -8.94 -4.57 -0.66
CA LEU A 103 -8.68 -3.38 -1.45
C LEU A 103 -9.06 -2.10 -0.70
N SER A 104 -10.16 -2.12 0.08
CA SER A 104 -10.59 -0.98 0.90
C SER A 104 -9.53 -0.60 1.93
N ASP A 105 -8.97 -1.57 2.65
CA ASP A 105 -7.93 -1.32 3.65
C ASP A 105 -6.64 -0.80 3.02
N ILE A 106 -6.22 -1.38 1.89
CA ILE A 106 -5.08 -0.89 1.12
C ILE A 106 -5.28 0.56 0.66
N LEU A 107 -6.47 0.90 0.15
CA LEU A 107 -6.80 2.25 -0.29
C LEU A 107 -6.87 3.25 0.87
N GLU A 108 -7.36 2.84 2.03
CA GLU A 108 -7.36 3.70 3.22
C GLU A 108 -5.94 4.05 3.68
N ALA A 109 -5.02 3.07 3.58
CA ALA A 109 -3.62 3.26 3.89
C ALA A 109 -2.89 4.18 2.90
N ALA A 110 -3.36 4.25 1.65
CA ALA A 110 -2.74 5.07 0.63
C ALA A 110 -3.00 6.56 0.87
N THR A 111 -1.93 7.38 0.74
CA THR A 111 -1.98 8.82 1.05
C THR A 111 -3.01 9.60 0.23
N GLU A 112 -3.37 9.12 -0.95
CA GLU A 112 -4.36 9.77 -1.83
C GLU A 112 -5.80 9.55 -1.39
N PHE A 113 -6.10 8.53 -0.63
CA PHE A 113 -7.45 8.11 -0.31
C PHE A 113 -7.82 8.31 1.16
N GLY A 114 -6.90 8.28 2.10
CA GLY A 114 -7.06 8.60 3.53
C GLY A 114 -8.23 7.93 4.27
N SER A 115 -9.35 7.70 3.60
CA SER A 115 -10.47 6.85 3.98
C SER A 115 -11.10 6.28 2.72
N SER A 116 -11.42 4.99 2.73
CA SER A 116 -12.03 4.34 1.57
C SER A 116 -13.55 4.35 1.68
N PRO A 117 -14.28 4.76 0.63
CA PRO A 117 -15.73 4.64 0.59
C PRO A 117 -16.21 3.21 0.33
N LEU A 118 -15.30 2.25 0.14
CA LEU A 118 -15.63 0.87 -0.23
C LEU A 118 -16.04 0.01 0.96
N GLY A 119 -15.67 0.38 2.17
CA GLY A 119 -15.98 -0.38 3.38
C GLY A 119 -15.23 0.11 4.59
N GLY A 120 -15.18 -0.74 5.63
CA GLY A 120 -14.47 -0.47 6.85
C GLY A 120 -12.98 -0.20 6.66
N GLY A 121 -12.32 0.14 7.72
CA GLY A 121 -10.90 0.43 7.76
C GLY A 121 -10.46 0.68 9.20
N HIS A 122 -9.17 0.92 9.38
CA HIS A 122 -8.56 1.09 10.71
C HIS A 122 -8.57 2.53 11.21
N GLY A 123 -8.83 3.50 10.34
CA GLY A 123 -8.80 4.92 10.65
C GLY A 123 -7.38 5.53 10.67
N ALA A 124 -7.33 6.85 10.53
CA ALA A 124 -6.08 7.59 10.27
C ALA A 124 -4.98 7.44 11.34
N SER A 125 -5.34 7.13 12.60
CA SER A 125 -4.35 6.91 13.67
C SER A 125 -3.54 5.63 13.49
N TYR A 126 -4.16 4.59 12.98
CA TYR A 126 -3.51 3.32 12.68
C TYR A 126 -2.46 3.47 11.58
N TRP A 127 -2.79 4.17 10.51
CA TRP A 127 -1.91 4.36 9.34
C TRP A 127 -0.72 5.30 9.60
N LYS A 128 -0.71 6.01 10.74
CA LYS A 128 0.44 6.82 11.17
C LYS A 128 1.57 6.00 11.78
N VAL A 129 1.30 4.76 12.15
CA VAL A 129 2.32 3.86 12.72
C VAL A 129 3.17 3.31 11.57
N ALA A 130 4.49 3.52 11.68
CA ALA A 130 5.42 3.04 10.66
C ALA A 130 5.35 1.52 10.50
N GLY A 131 5.24 1.06 9.27
CA GLY A 131 5.17 -0.35 8.90
C GLY A 131 3.75 -0.95 8.87
N ASN A 132 2.74 -0.29 9.45
CA ASN A 132 1.39 -0.84 9.43
C ASN A 132 0.85 -1.01 8.00
N ARG A 133 1.13 -0.06 7.15
CA ARG A 133 0.70 -0.08 5.75
C ARG A 133 1.25 -1.29 4.98
N GLU A 134 2.55 -1.52 5.12
CA GLU A 134 3.23 -2.63 4.48
C GLU A 134 2.79 -3.97 5.07
N THR A 135 2.60 -4.03 6.37
CA THR A 135 2.16 -5.23 7.09
C THR A 135 0.73 -5.60 6.71
N GLU A 136 -0.18 -4.64 6.63
CA GLU A 136 -1.56 -4.87 6.19
C GLU A 136 -1.60 -5.33 4.72
N PHE A 137 -0.89 -4.66 3.82
CA PHE A 137 -0.82 -5.10 2.44
C PHE A 137 -0.36 -6.57 2.33
N PHE A 138 0.68 -6.93 3.09
CA PHE A 138 1.20 -8.30 3.10
C PHE A 138 0.17 -9.29 3.66
N ALA A 139 -0.52 -8.93 4.75
CA ALA A 139 -1.55 -9.75 5.37
C ALA A 139 -2.74 -9.95 4.42
N GLU A 140 -3.26 -8.87 3.85
CA GLU A 140 -4.39 -8.89 2.93
C GLU A 140 -4.11 -9.75 1.69
N ILE A 141 -2.94 -9.59 1.04
CA ILE A 141 -2.59 -10.43 -0.11
C ILE A 141 -2.43 -11.89 0.30
N SER A 142 -1.85 -12.17 1.48
CA SER A 142 -1.70 -13.55 1.97
C SER A 142 -3.04 -14.23 2.22
N ASP A 143 -4.03 -13.50 2.69
CA ASP A 143 -5.38 -14.02 2.93
C ASP A 143 -6.11 -14.29 1.61
N ILE A 144 -6.19 -13.31 0.72
CA ILE A 144 -7.01 -13.42 -0.49
C ILE A 144 -6.41 -14.31 -1.57
N LEU A 145 -5.10 -14.56 -1.56
CA LEU A 145 -4.40 -15.35 -2.60
C LEU A 145 -5.04 -16.73 -2.82
N ASN A 146 -5.56 -17.35 -1.77
CA ASN A 146 -6.18 -18.67 -1.81
C ASN A 146 -7.67 -18.66 -1.45
N THR A 147 -8.16 -17.60 -0.83
CA THR A 147 -9.55 -17.49 -0.33
C THR A 147 -10.45 -16.71 -1.24
N ASP A 148 -9.90 -15.70 -1.96
CA ASP A 148 -10.65 -14.83 -2.87
C ASP A 148 -9.83 -14.49 -4.13
N PRO A 149 -9.72 -15.44 -5.08
CA PRO A 149 -8.95 -15.25 -6.31
C PRO A 149 -9.43 -14.06 -7.16
N GLU A 150 -10.71 -13.73 -7.11
CA GLU A 150 -11.27 -12.62 -7.90
C GLU A 150 -10.79 -11.28 -7.33
N GLN A 151 -10.82 -11.10 -6.01
CA GLN A 151 -10.26 -9.91 -5.35
C GLN A 151 -8.73 -9.83 -5.53
N TYR A 152 -8.03 -10.96 -5.47
CA TYR A 152 -6.59 -11.01 -5.74
C TYR A 152 -6.25 -10.50 -7.14
N GLU A 153 -6.92 -11.00 -8.19
CA GLU A 153 -6.69 -10.53 -9.57
C GLU A 153 -7.06 -9.05 -9.74
N LEU A 154 -8.07 -8.56 -9.04
CA LEU A 154 -8.41 -7.14 -9.03
C LEU A 154 -7.27 -6.30 -8.42
N ILE A 155 -6.75 -6.70 -7.25
CA ILE A 155 -5.63 -5.98 -6.60
C ILE A 155 -4.37 -6.06 -7.47
N LYS A 156 -4.05 -7.22 -8.02
CA LYS A 156 -2.91 -7.40 -8.94
C LYS A 156 -3.01 -6.51 -10.19
N LYS A 157 -4.22 -6.29 -10.71
CA LYS A 157 -4.44 -5.35 -11.81
C LYS A 157 -4.18 -3.90 -11.41
N ILE A 158 -4.53 -3.52 -10.18
CA ILE A 158 -4.39 -2.14 -9.68
C ILE A 158 -2.96 -1.88 -9.19
N LEU A 159 -2.34 -2.87 -8.53
CA LEU A 159 -1.06 -2.78 -7.82
C LEU A 159 -0.07 -3.87 -8.28
N PRO A 160 0.26 -3.95 -9.58
CA PRO A 160 1.00 -5.08 -10.13
C PRO A 160 2.41 -5.23 -9.54
N ASN A 161 3.15 -4.12 -9.40
CA ASN A 161 4.51 -4.17 -8.86
C ASN A 161 4.52 -4.43 -7.35
N ALA A 162 3.52 -3.94 -6.61
CA ALA A 162 3.39 -4.24 -5.19
C ALA A 162 3.10 -5.72 -4.94
N VAL A 163 2.27 -6.35 -5.77
CA VAL A 163 2.01 -7.81 -5.71
C VAL A 163 3.26 -8.60 -6.10
N GLU A 164 4.05 -8.14 -7.07
CA GLU A 164 5.35 -8.76 -7.38
C GLU A 164 6.30 -8.68 -6.19
N LYS A 165 6.36 -7.54 -5.49
CA LYS A 165 7.14 -7.40 -4.24
C LYS A 165 6.68 -8.34 -3.14
N TYR A 166 5.37 -8.58 -3.02
CA TYR A 166 4.85 -9.59 -2.09
C TYR A 166 5.45 -10.97 -2.38
N HIS A 167 5.44 -11.42 -3.63
CA HIS A 167 6.02 -12.73 -3.98
C HIS A 167 7.54 -12.78 -3.75
N GLU A 168 8.28 -11.71 -4.08
CA GLU A 168 9.70 -11.59 -3.77
C GLU A 168 9.96 -11.75 -2.26
N MET A 169 9.16 -11.10 -1.42
CA MET A 169 9.26 -11.22 0.05
C MET A 169 8.97 -12.63 0.55
N VAL A 170 7.96 -13.29 0.00
CA VAL A 170 7.62 -14.68 0.37
C VAL A 170 8.78 -15.62 0.01
N ASP A 171 9.33 -15.49 -1.19
CA ASP A 171 10.46 -16.31 -1.64
C ASP A 171 11.70 -16.11 -0.76
N ASP A 172 12.00 -14.87 -0.41
CA ASP A 172 13.12 -14.57 0.47
C ASP A 172 12.88 -15.09 1.90
N ALA A 173 11.67 -14.99 2.42
CA ALA A 173 11.31 -15.59 3.71
C ALA A 173 11.52 -17.10 3.70
N ILE A 174 11.12 -17.79 2.64
CA ILE A 174 11.32 -19.22 2.48
C ILE A 174 12.82 -19.56 2.46
N LYS A 175 13.64 -18.81 1.74
CA LYS A 175 15.11 -18.99 1.70
C LYS A 175 15.73 -18.83 3.09
N ILE A 176 15.36 -17.76 3.82
CA ILE A 176 15.85 -17.47 5.18
C ILE A 176 15.49 -18.62 6.13
N ILE A 177 14.25 -19.11 6.09
CA ILE A 177 13.79 -20.21 6.94
C ILE A 177 14.56 -21.51 6.63
N LYS A 178 14.74 -21.84 5.35
CA LYS A 178 15.49 -23.04 4.93
C LYS A 178 16.94 -22.98 5.37
N GLN A 179 17.62 -21.85 5.22
CA GLN A 179 19.02 -21.67 5.64
C GLN A 179 19.22 -21.83 7.15
N LYS A 180 18.21 -21.43 7.96
CA LYS A 180 18.30 -21.52 9.43
C LYS A 180 17.85 -22.89 9.98
N LYS A 181 17.06 -23.66 9.23
CA LYS A 181 16.70 -25.03 9.61
C LYS A 181 17.79 -26.05 9.25
N GLY A 182 18.71 -25.72 8.36
CA GLY A 182 19.84 -26.55 7.97
C GLY A 182 21.10 -26.39 8.85
N LYS A 183 21.02 -25.57 9.88
CA LYS A 183 22.03 -25.41 10.94
C LYS A 183 21.51 -25.94 12.27
#